data_9576db0799d5242585cdeff3ac46060d
#
_entry.id   9576db0799d5242585cdeff3ac46060d
#
_cell.length_a   1.000
_cell.length_b   1.000
_cell.length_c   1.000
_cell.angle_alpha   90.00
_cell.angle_beta   90.00
_cell.angle_gamma   90.00
#
_symmetry.space_group_name_H-M   'P 1'
#
loop_
_entity.id
_entity.type
_entity.pdbx_description
1 polymer ?
#
loop_
_entity_poly.entity_id
_entity_poly.type
_entity_poly.pdbx_seq_one_letter_code
_entity_poly.pdbx_strand_id
1 'polypeptide(L)'
;MTLWVVKIGTSLLRGETAATIEGYARCFAAAMARGDQVVLVTSGAVGLGCQKLAMSTRPDTVVALQAAAAIGQGALMALYERAMARHGCSVAQVLLTRSDLADRRRYQNASGTLRQLLSWGVLPVINENDALSTAELRFGDNDTLSALVAAAVEAQQLILLTDVDRLYSSDPRVDADAEPISDVRHPRDLDQLEQGAGDGGRWGTGGMTTKLAAARIATASGITVQLADGRNPSRLEALLQGERGGTVFHPHPEPLGNRRSWLAHVLRPEGELQLDAGACDALKNRGASLLLVGVTAVRGDFAANQPVQLLDPQGQDVGRGLCSMDSDQLRAVMNAPSLGESSPVVVHRDALVLRSR
;
A
#
# COMPACT_ATOMS: atom_id res chain seq x y z
N MET A 1 8.76 -6.13 -21.83
CA MET A 1 7.64 -6.63 -20.98
C MET A 1 7.77 -5.99 -19.63
N THR A 2 6.84 -5.14 -19.26
CA THR A 2 6.81 -4.42 -17.98
C THR A 2 5.53 -4.79 -17.23
N LEU A 3 5.61 -5.01 -15.92
CA LEU A 3 4.43 -5.20 -15.06
C LEU A 3 4.06 -3.85 -14.43
N TRP A 4 2.90 -3.38 -14.81
CA TRP A 4 2.30 -2.14 -14.35
C TRP A 4 1.22 -2.40 -13.33
N VAL A 5 1.23 -1.66 -12.23
CA VAL A 5 0.05 -1.50 -11.37
C VAL A 5 -0.50 -0.10 -11.59
N VAL A 6 -1.76 0.00 -11.94
CA VAL A 6 -2.43 1.30 -12.17
C VAL A 6 -3.53 1.47 -11.15
N LYS A 7 -3.49 2.55 -10.38
CA LYS A 7 -4.55 2.90 -9.42
C LYS A 7 -5.39 4.03 -9.97
N ILE A 8 -6.71 3.83 -9.98
CA ILE A 8 -7.70 4.84 -10.37
C ILE A 8 -8.49 5.28 -9.15
N GLY A 9 -8.41 6.58 -8.82
CA GLY A 9 -9.12 7.18 -7.68
C GLY A 9 -10.61 7.41 -7.95
N THR A 10 -11.41 7.49 -6.87
CA THR A 10 -12.86 7.74 -6.95
C THR A 10 -13.20 9.06 -7.64
N SER A 11 -12.38 10.09 -7.51
CA SER A 11 -12.59 11.40 -8.15
C SER A 11 -12.67 11.31 -9.67
N LEU A 12 -11.90 10.36 -10.26
CA LEU A 12 -11.86 10.13 -11.71
C LEU A 12 -13.05 9.34 -12.26
N LEU A 13 -13.79 8.67 -11.38
CA LEU A 13 -14.96 7.85 -11.73
C LEU A 13 -16.28 8.54 -11.41
N ARG A 14 -16.27 9.87 -11.22
CA ARG A 14 -17.49 10.66 -11.04
C ARG A 14 -18.04 11.11 -12.38
N GLY A 15 -19.36 11.22 -12.51
CA GLY A 15 -20.01 11.65 -13.73
C GLY A 15 -20.11 10.52 -14.78
N GLU A 16 -19.51 10.71 -15.94
CA GLU A 16 -19.56 9.73 -17.05
C GLU A 16 -18.59 8.55 -16.83
N THR A 17 -18.80 7.80 -15.75
CA THR A 17 -17.94 6.67 -15.33
C THR A 17 -17.71 5.67 -16.46
N ALA A 18 -18.73 5.36 -17.26
CA ALA A 18 -18.61 4.38 -18.35
C ALA A 18 -17.67 4.85 -19.46
N ALA A 19 -17.75 6.12 -19.87
CA ALA A 19 -16.87 6.69 -20.92
C ALA A 19 -15.42 6.76 -20.43
N THR A 20 -15.21 7.13 -19.17
CA THR A 20 -13.90 7.19 -18.55
C THR A 20 -13.25 5.79 -18.49
N ILE A 21 -14.01 4.78 -18.07
CA ILE A 21 -13.54 3.37 -18.01
C ILE A 21 -13.22 2.85 -19.42
N GLU A 22 -14.01 3.20 -20.44
CA GLU A 22 -13.72 2.84 -21.84
C GLU A 22 -12.37 3.42 -22.32
N GLY A 23 -12.10 4.68 -21.99
CA GLY A 23 -10.82 5.31 -22.29
C GLY A 23 -9.63 4.58 -21.66
N TYR A 24 -9.74 4.20 -20.39
CA TYR A 24 -8.70 3.44 -19.71
C TYR A 24 -8.56 2.02 -20.24
N ALA A 25 -9.68 1.34 -20.55
CA ALA A 25 -9.67 -0.02 -21.11
C ALA A 25 -8.89 -0.09 -22.41
N ARG A 26 -9.03 0.92 -23.29
CA ARG A 26 -8.23 1.01 -24.51
C ARG A 26 -6.73 1.10 -24.21
N CYS A 27 -6.31 1.90 -23.20
CA CYS A 27 -4.91 2.04 -22.83
C CYS A 27 -4.37 0.71 -22.27
N PHE A 28 -5.12 0.02 -21.41
CA PHE A 28 -4.74 -1.27 -20.87
C PHE A 28 -4.61 -2.34 -21.95
N ALA A 29 -5.61 -2.44 -22.84
CA ALA A 29 -5.57 -3.39 -23.95
C ALA A 29 -4.38 -3.14 -24.87
N ALA A 30 -4.06 -1.89 -25.18
CA ALA A 30 -2.90 -1.53 -25.98
C ALA A 30 -1.58 -1.93 -25.30
N ALA A 31 -1.45 -1.75 -23.98
CA ALA A 31 -0.28 -2.19 -23.21
C ALA A 31 -0.16 -3.73 -23.22
N MET A 32 -1.25 -4.43 -22.95
CA MET A 32 -1.29 -5.90 -22.96
C MET A 32 -0.96 -6.47 -24.35
N ALA A 33 -1.43 -5.85 -25.42
CA ALA A 33 -1.12 -6.24 -26.79
C ALA A 33 0.38 -6.08 -27.15
N ARG A 34 1.10 -5.16 -26.49
CA ARG A 34 2.57 -5.03 -26.60
C ARG A 34 3.34 -6.05 -25.77
N GLY A 35 2.64 -6.91 -25.02
CA GLY A 35 3.25 -7.91 -24.15
C GLY A 35 3.51 -7.41 -22.71
N ASP A 36 3.03 -6.22 -22.35
CA ASP A 36 3.08 -5.77 -20.95
C ASP A 36 1.99 -6.44 -20.10
N GLN A 37 2.22 -6.51 -18.81
CA GLN A 37 1.25 -6.99 -17.84
C GLN A 37 0.67 -5.81 -17.06
N VAL A 38 -0.64 -5.80 -16.83
CA VAL A 38 -1.33 -4.73 -16.13
C VAL A 38 -2.17 -5.29 -14.99
N VAL A 39 -2.07 -4.68 -13.82
CA VAL A 39 -2.98 -4.88 -12.68
C VAL A 39 -3.67 -3.57 -12.41
N LEU A 40 -4.99 -3.60 -12.33
CA LEU A 40 -5.79 -2.43 -12.00
C LEU A 40 -6.21 -2.46 -10.53
N VAL A 41 -5.96 -1.37 -9.81
CA VAL A 41 -6.56 -1.11 -8.49
C VAL A 41 -7.55 0.03 -8.63
N THR A 42 -8.83 -0.26 -8.42
CA THR A 42 -9.92 0.67 -8.67
C THR A 42 -10.61 1.10 -7.38
N SER A 43 -11.48 2.09 -7.50
CA SER A 43 -12.36 2.61 -6.44
C SER A 43 -13.75 2.84 -7.03
N GLY A 44 -14.67 3.40 -6.24
CA GLY A 44 -15.95 3.90 -6.75
C GLY A 44 -17.15 2.98 -6.51
N ALA A 45 -16.97 1.81 -5.87
CA ALA A 45 -18.06 0.89 -5.58
C ALA A 45 -19.19 1.55 -4.77
N VAL A 46 -18.87 2.26 -3.67
CA VAL A 46 -19.88 2.97 -2.87
C VAL A 46 -20.66 3.98 -3.72
N GLY A 47 -19.95 4.78 -4.53
CA GLY A 47 -20.59 5.80 -5.39
C GLY A 47 -21.58 5.20 -6.39
N LEU A 48 -21.18 4.12 -7.08
CA LEU A 48 -22.05 3.41 -8.02
C LEU A 48 -23.21 2.72 -7.31
N GLY A 49 -23.02 2.23 -6.08
CA GLY A 49 -24.10 1.68 -5.27
C GLY A 49 -25.15 2.74 -4.90
N CYS A 50 -24.70 3.90 -4.43
CA CYS A 50 -25.57 5.04 -4.16
C CYS A 50 -26.35 5.47 -5.42
N GLN A 51 -25.69 5.53 -6.57
CA GLN A 51 -26.32 5.86 -7.84
C GLN A 51 -27.38 4.83 -8.23
N LYS A 52 -27.10 3.54 -8.11
CA LYS A 52 -28.08 2.46 -8.38
C LYS A 52 -29.30 2.51 -7.48
N LEU A 53 -29.13 2.94 -6.25
CA LEU A 53 -30.18 3.10 -5.26
C LEU A 53 -30.89 4.46 -5.32
N ALA A 54 -30.52 5.32 -6.29
CA ALA A 54 -31.00 6.69 -6.43
C ALA A 54 -30.90 7.50 -5.12
N MET A 55 -29.86 7.26 -4.34
CA MET A 55 -29.59 8.00 -3.10
C MET A 55 -29.18 9.44 -3.40
N SER A 56 -29.83 10.41 -2.77
CA SER A 56 -29.52 11.83 -2.90
C SER A 56 -28.27 12.23 -2.11
N THR A 57 -27.92 11.50 -1.06
CA THR A 57 -26.77 11.72 -0.18
C THR A 57 -26.01 10.43 0.06
N ARG A 58 -24.72 10.55 0.28
CA ARG A 58 -23.88 9.42 0.66
C ARG A 58 -24.25 8.97 2.09
N PRO A 59 -24.41 7.65 2.33
CA PRO A 59 -24.63 7.14 3.68
C PRO A 59 -23.53 7.54 4.66
N ASP A 60 -23.87 7.74 5.91
CA ASP A 60 -22.98 8.10 7.01
C ASP A 60 -22.63 6.93 7.93
N THR A 61 -23.46 5.86 7.94
CA THR A 61 -23.19 4.67 8.75
C THR A 61 -22.32 3.64 8.00
N VAL A 62 -21.47 2.94 8.75
CA VAL A 62 -20.56 1.92 8.18
C VAL A 62 -21.37 0.83 7.46
N VAL A 63 -22.43 0.33 8.06
CA VAL A 63 -23.28 -0.73 7.48
C VAL A 63 -23.92 -0.29 6.17
N ALA A 64 -24.43 0.94 6.10
CA ALA A 64 -25.04 1.46 4.88
C ALA A 64 -23.98 1.69 3.77
N LEU A 65 -22.77 2.11 4.13
CA LEU A 65 -21.65 2.22 3.18
C LEU A 65 -21.23 0.84 2.65
N GLN A 66 -21.16 -0.18 3.52
CA GLN A 66 -20.87 -1.56 3.14
C GLN A 66 -21.93 -2.13 2.19
N ALA A 67 -23.22 -1.91 2.50
CA ALA A 67 -24.31 -2.34 1.64
C ALA A 67 -24.29 -1.64 0.27
N ALA A 68 -24.04 -0.32 0.24
CA ALA A 68 -23.91 0.42 -1.01
C ALA A 68 -22.68 -0.08 -1.82
N ALA A 69 -21.54 -0.35 -1.17
CA ALA A 69 -20.36 -0.91 -1.82
C ALA A 69 -20.65 -2.28 -2.45
N ALA A 70 -21.34 -3.16 -1.75
CA ALA A 70 -21.70 -4.49 -2.26
C ALA A 70 -22.56 -4.41 -3.53
N ILE A 71 -23.53 -3.49 -3.57
CA ILE A 71 -24.37 -3.25 -4.76
C ILE A 71 -23.54 -2.65 -5.90
N GLY A 72 -22.69 -1.68 -5.58
CA GLY A 72 -21.92 -0.93 -6.58
C GLY A 72 -20.74 -1.72 -7.14
N GLN A 73 -20.15 -2.65 -6.37
CA GLN A 73 -19.03 -3.47 -6.82
C GLN A 73 -19.39 -4.32 -8.04
N GLY A 74 -20.57 -4.96 -8.05
CA GLY A 74 -21.04 -5.70 -9.21
C GLY A 74 -21.25 -4.81 -10.44
N ALA A 75 -21.75 -3.58 -10.25
CA ALA A 75 -21.91 -2.60 -11.33
C ALA A 75 -20.56 -2.14 -11.88
N LEU A 76 -19.58 -1.89 -11.00
CA LEU A 76 -18.23 -1.48 -11.36
C LEU A 76 -17.55 -2.56 -12.21
N MET A 77 -17.62 -3.81 -11.79
CA MET A 77 -17.06 -4.94 -12.55
C MET A 77 -17.71 -5.10 -13.92
N ALA A 78 -19.04 -4.97 -14.01
CA ALA A 78 -19.75 -5.05 -15.30
C ALA A 78 -19.32 -3.95 -16.28
N LEU A 79 -18.91 -2.76 -15.79
CA LEU A 79 -18.37 -1.70 -16.63
C LEU A 79 -16.98 -2.07 -17.17
N TYR A 80 -16.06 -2.56 -16.31
CA TYR A 80 -14.73 -3.00 -16.75
C TYR A 80 -14.80 -4.19 -17.69
N GLU A 81 -15.62 -5.19 -17.38
CA GLU A 81 -15.81 -6.38 -18.21
C GLU A 81 -16.29 -5.99 -19.62
N ARG A 82 -17.33 -5.14 -19.70
CA ARG A 82 -17.86 -4.67 -20.98
C ARG A 82 -16.83 -3.89 -21.78
N ALA A 83 -16.07 -3.00 -21.12
CA ALA A 83 -15.07 -2.18 -21.77
C ALA A 83 -13.90 -3.03 -22.31
N MET A 84 -13.36 -3.96 -21.49
CA MET A 84 -12.24 -4.81 -21.89
C MET A 84 -12.64 -5.88 -22.91
N ALA A 85 -13.87 -6.38 -22.88
CA ALA A 85 -14.38 -7.36 -23.86
C ALA A 85 -14.39 -6.80 -25.29
N ARG A 86 -14.57 -5.49 -25.47
CA ARG A 86 -14.47 -4.83 -26.81
C ARG A 86 -13.06 -4.95 -27.43
N HIS A 87 -12.06 -5.19 -26.61
CA HIS A 87 -10.67 -5.35 -27.01
C HIS A 87 -10.22 -6.84 -26.96
N GLY A 88 -11.16 -7.76 -26.75
CA GLY A 88 -10.85 -9.20 -26.64
C GLY A 88 -10.10 -9.60 -25.36
N CYS A 89 -10.11 -8.73 -24.33
CA CYS A 89 -9.41 -8.95 -23.08
C CYS A 89 -10.39 -9.38 -21.98
N SER A 90 -10.01 -10.36 -21.19
CA SER A 90 -10.74 -10.82 -20.01
C SER A 90 -10.32 -10.03 -18.76
N VAL A 91 -11.24 -9.88 -17.83
CA VAL A 91 -10.99 -9.30 -16.50
C VAL A 91 -11.28 -10.30 -15.40
N ALA A 92 -10.63 -10.16 -14.24
CA ALA A 92 -10.91 -10.95 -13.07
C ALA A 92 -11.01 -10.06 -11.84
N GLN A 93 -12.09 -10.19 -11.08
CA GLN A 93 -12.26 -9.46 -9.81
C GLN A 93 -11.44 -10.11 -8.70
N VAL A 94 -10.68 -9.31 -7.97
CA VAL A 94 -10.02 -9.71 -6.72
C VAL A 94 -10.33 -8.69 -5.64
N LEU A 95 -11.03 -9.10 -4.60
CA LEU A 95 -11.35 -8.25 -3.45
C LEU A 95 -10.42 -8.60 -2.30
N LEU A 96 -9.76 -7.60 -1.74
CA LEU A 96 -8.79 -7.75 -0.66
C LEU A 96 -9.14 -6.85 0.52
N THR A 97 -8.94 -7.37 1.72
CA THR A 97 -8.94 -6.58 2.95
C THR A 97 -7.51 -6.40 3.45
N ARG A 98 -7.31 -5.47 4.37
CA ARG A 98 -6.01 -5.33 5.04
C ARG A 98 -5.60 -6.61 5.77
N SER A 99 -6.54 -7.32 6.39
CA SER A 99 -6.29 -8.58 7.06
C SER A 99 -5.82 -9.68 6.11
N ASP A 100 -6.32 -9.71 4.86
CA ASP A 100 -5.87 -10.68 3.86
C ASP A 100 -4.40 -10.46 3.48
N LEU A 101 -3.96 -9.21 3.39
CA LEU A 101 -2.57 -8.90 3.14
C LEU A 101 -1.68 -9.03 4.38
N ALA A 102 -2.25 -8.87 5.59
CA ALA A 102 -1.52 -9.03 6.85
C ALA A 102 -1.25 -10.49 7.22
N ASP A 103 -2.13 -11.42 6.86
CA ASP A 103 -1.91 -12.85 7.04
C ASP A 103 -0.97 -13.39 5.96
N ARG A 104 0.13 -14.03 6.36
CA ARG A 104 1.16 -14.52 5.44
C ARG A 104 0.64 -15.53 4.42
N ARG A 105 -0.24 -16.46 4.82
CA ARG A 105 -0.79 -17.47 3.90
C ARG A 105 -1.72 -16.83 2.90
N ARG A 106 -2.60 -15.93 3.36
CA ARG A 106 -3.53 -15.19 2.48
C ARG A 106 -2.76 -14.28 1.53
N TYR A 107 -1.72 -13.58 2.00
CA TYR A 107 -0.83 -12.78 1.16
C TYR A 107 -0.18 -13.63 0.05
N GLN A 108 0.37 -14.80 0.38
CA GLN A 108 0.98 -15.71 -0.59
C GLN A 108 -0.06 -16.23 -1.60
N ASN A 109 -1.27 -16.58 -1.13
CA ASN A 109 -2.36 -17.01 -2.00
C ASN A 109 -2.82 -15.89 -2.94
N ALA A 110 -3.01 -14.69 -2.43
CA ALA A 110 -3.37 -13.52 -3.24
C ALA A 110 -2.30 -13.23 -4.31
N SER A 111 -1.03 -13.18 -3.92
CA SER A 111 0.10 -13.00 -4.84
C SER A 111 0.15 -14.10 -5.90
N GLY A 112 0.00 -15.37 -5.51
CA GLY A 112 -0.05 -16.51 -6.43
C GLY A 112 -1.21 -16.41 -7.42
N THR A 113 -2.40 -16.08 -6.95
CA THR A 113 -3.59 -15.88 -7.79
C THR A 113 -3.39 -14.77 -8.81
N LEU A 114 -2.87 -13.61 -8.37
CA LEU A 114 -2.62 -12.48 -9.27
C LEU A 114 -1.60 -12.83 -10.35
N ARG A 115 -0.48 -13.48 -10.00
CA ARG A 115 0.52 -13.93 -10.97
C ARG A 115 -0.05 -14.94 -11.95
N GLN A 116 -0.92 -15.85 -11.50
CA GLN A 116 -1.58 -16.80 -12.39
C GLN A 116 -2.52 -16.10 -13.37
N LEU A 117 -3.32 -15.14 -12.93
CA LEU A 117 -4.18 -14.34 -13.81
C LEU A 117 -3.35 -13.60 -14.87
N LEU A 118 -2.25 -12.97 -14.47
CA LEU A 118 -1.33 -12.28 -15.36
C LEU A 118 -0.69 -13.25 -16.39
N SER A 119 -0.34 -14.48 -15.99
CA SER A 119 0.19 -15.50 -16.90
C SER A 119 -0.83 -15.98 -17.94
N TRP A 120 -2.13 -15.86 -17.64
CA TRP A 120 -3.23 -16.16 -18.58
C TRP A 120 -3.59 -14.97 -19.46
N GLY A 121 -2.93 -13.82 -19.33
CA GLY A 121 -3.25 -12.61 -20.07
C GLY A 121 -4.57 -11.97 -19.64
N VAL A 122 -5.01 -12.22 -18.40
CA VAL A 122 -6.23 -11.64 -17.81
C VAL A 122 -5.85 -10.38 -17.03
N LEU A 123 -6.64 -9.32 -17.13
CA LEU A 123 -6.50 -8.10 -16.33
C LEU A 123 -7.10 -8.31 -14.94
N PRO A 124 -6.30 -8.40 -13.85
CA PRO A 124 -6.86 -8.38 -12.50
C PRO A 124 -7.37 -6.99 -12.17
N VAL A 125 -8.63 -6.90 -11.72
CA VAL A 125 -9.28 -5.68 -11.21
C VAL A 125 -9.47 -5.84 -9.71
N ILE A 126 -8.66 -5.10 -8.96
CA ILE A 126 -8.59 -5.18 -7.50
C ILE A 126 -9.35 -4.02 -6.88
N ASN A 127 -10.07 -4.29 -5.82
CA ASN A 127 -10.67 -3.27 -4.96
C ASN A 127 -10.60 -3.72 -3.50
N GLU A 128 -10.74 -2.78 -2.57
CA GLU A 128 -10.98 -3.14 -1.17
C GLU A 128 -12.30 -3.91 -1.05
N ASN A 129 -12.33 -4.94 -0.21
CA ASN A 129 -13.56 -5.61 0.16
C ASN A 129 -14.33 -4.78 1.19
N ASP A 130 -14.90 -3.68 0.73
CA ASP A 130 -15.66 -2.75 1.56
C ASP A 130 -16.80 -3.41 2.32
N ALA A 131 -17.35 -4.53 1.83
CA ALA A 131 -18.47 -5.23 2.48
C ALA A 131 -18.03 -5.91 3.79
N LEU A 132 -16.76 -6.25 3.95
CA LEU A 132 -16.20 -6.93 5.12
C LEU A 132 -15.23 -6.07 5.92
N SER A 133 -14.75 -4.96 5.36
CA SER A 133 -13.79 -4.07 6.02
C SER A 133 -14.44 -3.33 7.18
N THR A 134 -13.92 -3.52 8.40
CA THR A 134 -14.31 -2.71 9.57
C THR A 134 -13.60 -1.36 9.55
N ALA A 135 -14.12 -0.36 10.27
CA ALA A 135 -13.53 0.99 10.31
C ALA A 135 -12.05 0.97 10.75
N GLU A 136 -11.68 0.03 11.62
CA GLU A 136 -10.32 -0.14 12.18
C GLU A 136 -9.36 -0.85 11.21
N LEU A 137 -9.90 -1.66 10.29
CA LEU A 137 -9.14 -2.50 9.36
C LEU A 137 -9.13 -1.98 7.91
N ARG A 138 -9.73 -0.82 7.65
CA ARG A 138 -9.69 -0.21 6.32
C ARG A 138 -8.28 0.21 5.95
N PHE A 139 -7.94 0.06 4.67
CA PHE A 139 -6.70 0.65 4.14
C PHE A 139 -6.68 2.18 4.25
N GLY A 140 -7.85 2.79 4.46
CA GLY A 140 -8.04 4.24 4.42
C GLY A 140 -8.23 4.75 3.00
N ASP A 141 -7.50 4.18 2.05
CA ASP A 141 -7.74 4.35 0.62
C ASP A 141 -7.03 3.27 -0.22
N ASN A 142 -7.39 3.22 -1.50
CA ASN A 142 -6.82 2.28 -2.46
C ASN A 142 -5.41 2.69 -2.95
N ASP A 143 -4.86 3.83 -2.55
CA ASP A 143 -3.47 4.20 -2.85
C ASP A 143 -2.53 3.22 -2.11
N THR A 144 -2.71 3.06 -0.80
CA THR A 144 -1.95 2.10 0.01
C THR A 144 -2.15 0.66 -0.48
N LEU A 145 -3.41 0.26 -0.77
CA LEU A 145 -3.69 -1.06 -1.35
C LEU A 145 -2.90 -1.28 -2.65
N SER A 146 -2.85 -0.29 -3.53
CA SER A 146 -2.14 -0.39 -4.81
C SER A 146 -0.63 -0.61 -4.65
N ALA A 147 -0.01 0.07 -3.68
CA ALA A 147 1.40 -0.09 -3.37
C ALA A 147 1.71 -1.50 -2.81
N LEU A 148 0.86 -2.02 -1.94
CA LEU A 148 0.99 -3.36 -1.38
C LEU A 148 0.78 -4.45 -2.44
N VAL A 149 -0.19 -4.24 -3.34
CA VAL A 149 -0.40 -5.11 -4.51
C VAL A 149 0.80 -5.07 -5.43
N ALA A 150 1.34 -3.89 -5.74
CA ALA A 150 2.53 -3.74 -6.57
C ALA A 150 3.73 -4.49 -5.99
N ALA A 151 3.94 -4.40 -4.68
CA ALA A 151 4.96 -5.18 -3.99
C ALA A 151 4.68 -6.70 -4.04
N ALA A 152 3.42 -7.12 -3.87
CA ALA A 152 3.04 -8.55 -3.88
C ALA A 152 3.25 -9.23 -5.24
N VAL A 153 3.04 -8.49 -6.34
CA VAL A 153 3.26 -9.02 -7.70
C VAL A 153 4.67 -8.71 -8.24
N GLU A 154 5.51 -7.99 -7.48
CA GLU A 154 6.85 -7.54 -7.89
C GLU A 154 6.81 -6.66 -9.15
N ALA A 155 5.89 -5.71 -9.16
CA ALA A 155 5.74 -4.78 -10.27
C ALA A 155 6.99 -3.89 -10.45
N GLN A 156 7.27 -3.47 -11.67
CA GLN A 156 8.32 -2.49 -11.95
C GLN A 156 7.81 -1.06 -11.79
N GLN A 157 6.52 -0.85 -12.04
CA GLN A 157 5.91 0.49 -12.10
C GLN A 157 4.57 0.52 -11.38
N LEU A 158 4.33 1.57 -10.61
CA LEU A 158 3.04 1.92 -10.04
C LEU A 158 2.62 3.30 -10.56
N ILE A 159 1.46 3.39 -11.18
CA ILE A 159 0.86 4.67 -11.61
C ILE A 159 -0.30 5.00 -10.68
N LEU A 160 -0.23 6.14 -10.00
CA LEU A 160 -1.29 6.71 -9.18
C LEU A 160 -2.01 7.79 -9.98
N LEU A 161 -3.13 7.45 -10.58
CA LEU A 161 -3.96 8.41 -11.30
C LEU A 161 -4.86 9.19 -10.31
N THR A 162 -4.85 10.49 -10.47
CA THR A 162 -5.57 11.43 -9.61
C THR A 162 -6.12 12.60 -10.43
N ASP A 163 -6.84 13.51 -9.79
CA ASP A 163 -7.38 14.73 -10.38
C ASP A 163 -6.43 15.95 -10.30
N VAL A 164 -5.21 15.73 -9.86
CA VAL A 164 -4.12 16.72 -9.92
C VAL A 164 -3.06 16.25 -10.91
N ASP A 165 -2.39 17.20 -11.55
CA ASP A 165 -1.40 16.90 -12.59
C ASP A 165 -0.08 16.37 -12.03
N ARG A 166 0.31 16.80 -10.82
CA ARG A 166 1.55 16.43 -10.13
C ARG A 166 1.53 16.82 -8.66
N LEU A 167 2.59 16.51 -7.96
CA LEU A 167 2.88 17.01 -6.62
C LEU A 167 3.43 18.43 -6.69
N TYR A 168 3.12 19.24 -5.68
CA TYR A 168 3.63 20.60 -5.51
C TYR A 168 4.27 20.76 -4.12
N SER A 169 5.03 21.82 -3.89
CA SER A 169 5.61 22.15 -2.59
C SER A 169 4.54 22.50 -1.52
N SER A 170 3.37 22.97 -1.97
CA SER A 170 2.18 23.31 -1.17
C SER A 170 0.92 23.16 -2.04
N ASP A 171 -0.27 23.36 -1.49
CA ASP A 171 -1.52 23.31 -2.28
C ASP A 171 -1.61 24.50 -3.26
N PRO A 172 -1.48 24.28 -4.59
CA PRO A 172 -1.48 25.39 -5.57
C PRO A 172 -2.81 26.12 -5.67
N ARG A 173 -3.89 25.61 -5.04
CA ARG A 173 -5.19 26.30 -4.98
C ARG A 173 -5.22 27.36 -3.89
N VAL A 174 -4.32 27.27 -2.91
CA VAL A 174 -4.27 28.15 -1.73
C VAL A 174 -3.00 29.00 -1.75
N ASP A 175 -1.90 28.44 -2.26
CA ASP A 175 -0.59 29.06 -2.32
C ASP A 175 -0.17 29.27 -3.79
N ALA A 176 -0.13 30.53 -4.21
CA ALA A 176 0.26 30.88 -5.59
C ALA A 176 1.75 30.65 -5.87
N ASP A 177 2.59 30.54 -4.84
CA ASP A 177 4.02 30.28 -4.94
C ASP A 177 4.35 28.78 -4.85
N ALA A 178 3.35 27.91 -4.95
CA ALA A 178 3.53 26.46 -4.94
C ALA A 178 4.34 26.01 -6.16
N GLU A 179 5.52 25.44 -5.90
CA GLU A 179 6.42 24.93 -6.94
C GLU A 179 6.07 23.49 -7.34
N PRO A 180 6.04 23.15 -8.66
CA PRO A 180 5.78 21.80 -9.11
C PRO A 180 6.99 20.89 -8.85
N ILE A 181 6.73 19.68 -8.31
CA ILE A 181 7.75 18.67 -8.02
C ILE A 181 7.66 17.59 -9.11
N SER A 182 8.67 17.51 -9.94
CA SER A 182 8.73 16.52 -11.03
C SER A 182 9.40 15.20 -10.63
N ASP A 183 10.37 15.24 -9.72
CA ASP A 183 11.17 14.08 -9.29
C ASP A 183 11.35 14.08 -7.77
N VAL A 184 11.15 12.92 -7.14
CA VAL A 184 11.49 12.64 -5.75
C VAL A 184 12.50 11.49 -5.76
N ARG A 185 13.79 11.79 -5.53
CA ARG A 185 14.89 10.85 -5.78
C ARG A 185 15.38 10.13 -4.53
N HIS A 186 15.21 10.75 -3.37
CA HIS A 186 15.74 10.21 -2.12
C HIS A 186 14.62 9.96 -1.10
N PRO A 187 14.74 8.94 -0.25
CA PRO A 187 13.82 8.71 0.85
C PRO A 187 13.64 9.92 1.77
N ARG A 188 14.72 10.71 1.97
CA ARG A 188 14.68 11.95 2.78
C ARG A 188 13.80 13.03 2.18
N ASP A 189 13.76 13.14 0.86
CA ASP A 189 12.86 14.09 0.19
C ASP A 189 11.40 13.72 0.48
N LEU A 190 11.11 12.41 0.46
CA LEU A 190 9.79 11.88 0.79
C LEU A 190 9.44 12.10 2.26
N ASP A 191 10.42 11.96 3.19
CA ASP A 191 10.22 12.26 4.62
C ASP A 191 9.82 13.72 4.85
N GLN A 192 10.46 14.66 4.15
CA GLN A 192 10.15 16.08 4.24
C GLN A 192 8.76 16.40 3.69
N LEU A 193 8.39 15.78 2.57
CA LEU A 193 7.07 15.92 1.96
C LEU A 193 5.95 15.37 2.86
N GLU A 194 6.16 14.22 3.50
CA GLU A 194 5.18 13.63 4.43
C GLU A 194 5.02 14.49 5.70
N GLN A 195 6.12 15.03 6.26
CA GLN A 195 6.05 15.94 7.40
C GLN A 195 5.27 17.19 7.04
N GLY A 196 5.53 17.78 5.88
CA GLY A 196 4.78 18.95 5.40
C GLY A 196 3.29 18.66 5.12
N ALA A 197 2.94 17.44 4.75
CA ALA A 197 1.57 17.01 4.53
C ALA A 197 0.80 16.74 5.85
N GLY A 198 1.51 16.35 6.92
CA GLY A 198 0.91 16.01 8.23
C GLY A 198 0.42 17.18 9.06
N ASP A 199 0.91 18.38 8.82
CA ASP A 199 0.58 19.60 9.61
C ASP A 199 -0.80 20.23 9.28
N GLY A 200 -1.71 19.46 8.66
CA GLY A 200 -3.15 19.80 8.53
C GLY A 200 -3.49 21.03 7.68
N GLY A 201 -2.50 21.76 7.15
CA GLY A 201 -2.71 23.02 6.48
C GLY A 201 -2.17 23.16 5.06
N ARG A 202 -1.10 22.48 4.71
CA ARG A 202 -0.42 22.71 3.42
C ARG A 202 -1.02 21.97 2.21
N TRP A 203 -1.68 20.83 2.41
CA TRP A 203 -2.09 19.94 1.31
C TRP A 203 -3.60 19.65 1.25
N GLY A 204 -4.40 20.34 2.03
CA GLY A 204 -5.87 20.34 2.02
C GLY A 204 -6.52 19.01 1.62
N THR A 205 -6.92 18.19 2.58
CA THR A 205 -7.63 16.90 2.48
C THR A 205 -6.73 15.67 2.34
N GLY A 206 -6.98 14.64 3.12
CA GLY A 206 -6.21 13.38 3.31
C GLY A 206 -5.75 12.60 2.08
N GLY A 207 -6.08 13.04 0.86
CA GLY A 207 -5.74 12.36 -0.38
C GLY A 207 -4.26 12.43 -0.79
N MET A 208 -3.51 13.47 -0.45
CA MET A 208 -2.09 13.55 -0.80
C MET A 208 -1.22 12.76 0.17
N THR A 209 -1.52 12.82 1.46
CA THR A 209 -0.83 12.03 2.50
C THR A 209 -0.87 10.53 2.18
N THR A 210 -2.00 10.03 1.69
CA THR A 210 -2.14 8.62 1.33
C THR A 210 -1.33 8.25 0.09
N LYS A 211 -1.21 9.16 -0.88
CA LYS A 211 -0.37 8.97 -2.08
C LYS A 211 1.12 8.97 -1.74
N LEU A 212 1.56 9.83 -0.83
CA LEU A 212 2.94 9.83 -0.33
C LEU A 212 3.24 8.54 0.43
N ALA A 213 2.32 8.08 1.30
CA ALA A 213 2.46 6.79 1.98
C ALA A 213 2.54 5.62 1.00
N ALA A 214 1.71 5.61 -0.05
CA ALA A 214 1.78 4.60 -1.11
C ALA A 214 3.10 4.66 -1.88
N ALA A 215 3.57 5.86 -2.22
CA ALA A 215 4.86 6.06 -2.88
C ALA A 215 6.02 5.52 -2.00
N ARG A 216 5.99 5.78 -0.70
CA ARG A 216 6.98 5.24 0.26
C ARG A 216 7.01 3.71 0.25
N ILE A 217 5.85 3.07 0.35
CA ILE A 217 5.74 1.60 0.34
C ILE A 217 6.32 1.02 -0.95
N ALA A 218 5.90 1.56 -2.09
CA ALA A 218 6.31 1.06 -3.39
C ALA A 218 7.80 1.31 -3.67
N THR A 219 8.30 2.53 -3.41
CA THR A 219 9.72 2.85 -3.63
C THR A 219 10.64 2.06 -2.71
N ALA A 220 10.27 1.83 -1.45
CA ALA A 220 10.99 0.94 -0.54
C ALA A 220 11.03 -0.52 -1.04
N SER A 221 10.07 -0.92 -1.86
CA SER A 221 10.02 -2.24 -2.52
C SER A 221 10.72 -2.28 -3.88
N GLY A 222 11.43 -1.21 -4.28
CA GLY A 222 12.15 -1.14 -5.55
C GLY A 222 11.29 -0.76 -6.76
N ILE A 223 10.09 -0.24 -6.54
CA ILE A 223 9.11 0.09 -7.58
C ILE A 223 9.18 1.59 -7.87
N THR A 224 9.25 1.96 -9.14
CA THR A 224 9.08 3.36 -9.56
C THR A 224 7.60 3.75 -9.45
N VAL A 225 7.30 4.91 -8.85
CA VAL A 225 5.94 5.41 -8.75
C VAL A 225 5.78 6.67 -9.58
N GLN A 226 4.69 6.78 -10.32
CA GLN A 226 4.31 7.98 -11.06
C GLN A 226 2.94 8.48 -10.58
N LEU A 227 2.88 9.70 -10.08
CA LEU A 227 1.66 10.41 -9.75
C LEU A 227 1.29 11.31 -10.93
N ALA A 228 0.11 11.12 -11.54
CA ALA A 228 -0.26 11.85 -12.73
C ALA A 228 -1.76 12.13 -12.84
N ASP A 229 -2.11 13.11 -13.66
CA ASP A 229 -3.50 13.43 -14.02
C ASP A 229 -4.16 12.26 -14.77
N GLY A 230 -5.22 11.73 -14.20
CA GLY A 230 -6.02 10.67 -14.81
C GLY A 230 -7.25 11.17 -15.58
N ARG A 231 -7.59 12.45 -15.54
CA ARG A 231 -8.80 12.98 -16.21
C ARG A 231 -8.79 12.76 -17.71
N ASN A 232 -7.59 12.71 -18.30
CA ASN A 232 -7.42 12.42 -19.73
C ASN A 232 -6.75 11.05 -19.92
N PRO A 233 -7.42 10.03 -20.48
CA PRO A 233 -6.84 8.72 -20.76
C PRO A 233 -5.58 8.75 -21.64
N SER A 234 -5.40 9.76 -22.51
CA SER A 234 -4.18 9.89 -23.32
C SER A 234 -2.93 10.06 -22.46
N ARG A 235 -3.09 10.60 -21.24
CA ARG A 235 -1.97 10.69 -20.29
C ARG A 235 -1.53 9.32 -19.81
N LEU A 236 -2.49 8.47 -19.47
CA LEU A 236 -2.19 7.08 -19.10
C LEU A 236 -1.53 6.31 -20.26
N GLU A 237 -2.00 6.52 -21.49
CA GLU A 237 -1.42 5.90 -22.67
C GLU A 237 0.07 6.25 -22.81
N ALA A 238 0.40 7.55 -22.72
CA ALA A 238 1.78 8.04 -22.78
C ALA A 238 2.66 7.43 -21.66
N LEU A 239 2.14 7.37 -20.42
CA LEU A 239 2.85 6.74 -19.27
C LEU A 239 3.12 5.26 -19.51
N LEU A 240 2.13 4.50 -20.02
CA LEU A 240 2.29 3.08 -20.34
C LEU A 240 3.22 2.84 -21.56
N GLN A 241 3.52 3.87 -22.35
CA GLN A 241 4.55 3.86 -23.41
C GLN A 241 5.94 4.23 -22.88
N GLY A 242 6.07 4.54 -21.59
CA GLY A 242 7.33 4.88 -20.96
C GLY A 242 7.64 6.38 -20.92
N GLU A 243 6.70 7.25 -21.34
CA GLU A 243 6.86 8.68 -21.18
C GLU A 243 6.81 9.06 -19.68
N ARG A 244 7.54 10.08 -19.30
CA ARG A 244 7.50 10.63 -17.96
C ARG A 244 6.41 11.69 -17.85
N GLY A 245 5.73 11.73 -16.70
CA GLY A 245 4.74 12.77 -16.49
C GLY A 245 4.23 12.85 -15.06
N GLY A 246 3.85 14.06 -14.67
CA GLY A 246 3.47 14.31 -13.29
C GLY A 246 4.68 14.33 -12.35
N THR A 247 4.62 13.62 -11.23
CA THR A 247 5.74 13.42 -10.31
C THR A 247 6.22 11.98 -10.36
N VAL A 248 7.53 11.79 -10.50
CA VAL A 248 8.19 10.49 -10.46
C VAL A 248 8.88 10.30 -9.12
N PHE A 249 8.52 9.25 -8.39
CA PHE A 249 9.21 8.80 -7.18
C PHE A 249 10.13 7.64 -7.56
N HIS A 250 11.42 7.82 -7.35
CA HIS A 250 12.42 6.83 -7.70
C HIS A 250 12.53 5.72 -6.65
N PRO A 251 12.82 4.48 -7.06
CA PRO A 251 12.98 3.37 -6.13
C PRO A 251 14.14 3.62 -5.17
N HIS A 252 14.03 3.06 -3.97
CA HIS A 252 15.12 3.09 -2.99
C HIS A 252 16.36 2.42 -3.58
N PRO A 253 17.59 2.98 -3.39
CA PRO A 253 18.82 2.38 -3.90
C PRO A 253 19.06 0.94 -3.40
N GLU A 254 18.63 0.66 -2.16
CA GLU A 254 18.67 -0.65 -1.53
C GLU A 254 17.23 -1.09 -1.19
N PRO A 255 16.49 -1.67 -2.15
CA PRO A 255 15.10 -2.02 -1.93
C PRO A 255 14.95 -3.20 -0.97
N LEU A 256 13.86 -3.17 -0.22
CA LEU A 256 13.47 -4.29 0.63
C LEU A 256 13.01 -5.47 -0.24
N GLY A 257 13.53 -6.67 0.05
CA GLY A 257 12.97 -7.89 -0.54
C GLY A 257 11.50 -8.07 -0.12
N ASN A 258 10.75 -8.83 -0.90
CA ASN A 258 9.29 -9.00 -0.78
C ASN A 258 8.82 -9.32 0.66
N ARG A 259 9.51 -10.23 1.36
CA ARG A 259 9.19 -10.56 2.77
C ARG A 259 9.41 -9.38 3.72
N ARG A 260 10.49 -8.62 3.54
CA ARG A 260 10.81 -7.44 4.37
C ARG A 260 9.85 -6.29 4.09
N SER A 261 9.51 -6.07 2.83
CA SER A 261 8.51 -5.10 2.43
C SER A 261 7.14 -5.41 3.06
N TRP A 262 6.71 -6.67 3.00
CA TRP A 262 5.49 -7.12 3.65
C TRP A 262 5.51 -6.84 5.17
N LEU A 263 6.61 -7.21 5.84
CA LEU A 263 6.76 -6.98 7.29
C LEU A 263 6.75 -5.48 7.66
N ALA A 264 7.42 -4.66 6.85
CA ALA A 264 7.54 -3.23 7.10
C ALA A 264 6.23 -2.46 6.92
N HIS A 265 5.42 -2.83 5.93
CA HIS A 265 4.34 -1.98 5.45
C HIS A 265 2.94 -2.56 5.64
N VAL A 266 2.80 -3.89 5.65
CA VAL A 266 1.49 -4.53 5.76
C VAL A 266 1.08 -4.76 7.21
N LEU A 267 2.03 -5.23 8.03
CA LEU A 267 1.72 -5.63 9.41
C LEU A 267 1.60 -4.44 10.35
N ARG A 268 0.54 -4.41 11.14
CA ARG A 268 0.44 -3.54 12.31
C ARG A 268 1.05 -4.26 13.51
N PRO A 269 1.91 -3.60 14.28
CA PRO A 269 2.39 -4.18 15.54
C PRO A 269 1.22 -4.42 16.50
N GLU A 270 1.18 -5.61 17.10
CA GLU A 270 0.22 -6.00 18.14
C GLU A 270 0.77 -5.69 19.54
N GLY A 271 2.08 -5.46 19.63
CA GLY A 271 2.76 -5.09 20.87
C GLY A 271 4.06 -4.36 20.61
N GLU A 272 4.73 -3.96 21.70
CA GLU A 272 5.97 -3.21 21.67
C GLU A 272 7.04 -3.91 22.52
N LEU A 273 8.27 -3.95 22.02
CA LEU A 273 9.46 -4.37 22.74
C LEU A 273 10.40 -3.19 22.90
N GLN A 274 10.68 -2.81 24.14
CA GLN A 274 11.70 -1.81 24.43
C GLN A 274 13.06 -2.49 24.50
N LEU A 275 14.05 -1.90 23.83
CA LEU A 275 15.39 -2.46 23.69
C LEU A 275 16.39 -1.67 24.51
N ASP A 276 17.50 -2.30 24.89
CA ASP A 276 18.67 -1.59 25.39
C ASP A 276 19.52 -1.00 24.26
N ALA A 277 20.49 -0.17 24.61
CA ALA A 277 21.38 0.48 23.65
C ALA A 277 22.27 -0.53 22.89
N GLY A 278 22.68 -1.62 23.53
CA GLY A 278 23.50 -2.67 22.91
C GLY A 278 22.72 -3.46 21.87
N ALA A 279 21.46 -3.81 22.13
CA ALA A 279 20.58 -4.44 21.17
C ALA A 279 20.32 -3.52 19.98
N CYS A 280 20.05 -2.24 20.22
CA CYS A 280 19.88 -1.25 19.14
C CYS A 280 21.12 -1.16 18.24
N ASP A 281 22.33 -1.13 18.80
CA ASP A 281 23.57 -1.15 18.05
C ASP A 281 23.75 -2.44 17.25
N ALA A 282 23.51 -3.59 17.88
CA ALA A 282 23.62 -4.90 17.23
C ALA A 282 22.67 -5.05 16.04
N LEU A 283 21.43 -4.57 16.18
CA LEU A 283 20.46 -4.59 15.11
C LEU A 283 20.84 -3.65 13.97
N LYS A 284 21.18 -2.38 14.29
CA LYS A 284 21.44 -1.33 13.28
C LYS A 284 22.75 -1.51 12.53
N ASN A 285 23.81 -1.92 13.23
CA ASN A 285 25.18 -1.88 12.70
C ASN A 285 25.75 -3.27 12.37
N ARG A 286 25.22 -4.35 12.96
CA ARG A 286 25.74 -5.72 12.79
C ARG A 286 24.77 -6.67 12.11
N GLY A 287 23.52 -6.22 11.81
CA GLY A 287 22.49 -7.07 11.20
C GLY A 287 22.15 -8.32 12.02
N ALA A 288 22.25 -8.23 13.35
CA ALA A 288 22.04 -9.35 14.26
C ALA A 288 20.54 -9.64 14.47
N SER A 289 20.21 -10.81 15.00
CA SER A 289 18.89 -11.12 15.56
C SER A 289 18.74 -10.46 16.93
N LEU A 290 17.51 -10.09 17.31
CA LEU A 290 17.22 -9.61 18.66
C LEU A 290 17.20 -10.79 19.62
N LEU A 291 18.06 -10.74 20.63
CA LEU A 291 18.11 -11.69 21.72
C LEU A 291 17.32 -11.18 22.94
N LEU A 292 16.85 -12.09 23.78
CA LEU A 292 16.09 -11.77 24.98
C LEU A 292 16.84 -10.79 25.91
N VAL A 293 18.15 -10.96 26.05
CA VAL A 293 18.98 -10.10 26.90
C VAL A 293 18.91 -8.62 26.50
N GLY A 294 18.61 -8.32 25.23
CA GLY A 294 18.48 -6.95 24.74
C GLY A 294 17.07 -6.36 24.88
N VAL A 295 16.08 -7.11 25.40
CA VAL A 295 14.72 -6.65 25.63
C VAL A 295 14.57 -6.18 27.08
N THR A 296 14.20 -4.92 27.29
CA THR A 296 14.06 -4.30 28.62
C THR A 296 12.61 -4.22 29.10
N ALA A 297 11.64 -4.15 28.17
CA ALA A 297 10.21 -4.15 28.50
C ALA A 297 9.36 -4.72 27.36
N VAL A 298 8.20 -5.27 27.72
CA VAL A 298 7.18 -5.83 26.82
C VAL A 298 5.85 -5.15 27.10
N ARG A 299 5.23 -4.57 26.08
CA ARG A 299 3.91 -3.93 26.15
C ARG A 299 2.95 -4.56 25.14
N GLY A 300 1.65 -4.56 25.48
CA GLY A 300 0.61 -5.19 24.66
C GLY A 300 0.54 -6.71 24.86
N ASP A 301 -0.50 -7.31 24.27
CA ASP A 301 -0.75 -8.75 24.30
C ASP A 301 -0.74 -9.27 22.88
N PHE A 302 0.19 -10.18 22.59
CA PHE A 302 0.41 -10.73 21.25
C PHE A 302 0.79 -12.21 21.34
N ALA A 303 0.41 -12.96 20.30
CA ALA A 303 0.77 -14.35 20.14
C ALA A 303 2.16 -14.52 19.49
N ALA A 304 2.72 -15.71 19.56
CA ALA A 304 3.95 -16.04 18.84
C ALA A 304 3.79 -15.85 17.32
N ASN A 305 4.83 -15.35 16.68
CA ASN A 305 4.88 -14.96 15.27
C ASN A 305 3.99 -13.76 14.88
N GLN A 306 3.49 -13.01 15.86
CA GLN A 306 2.85 -11.71 15.58
C GLN A 306 3.87 -10.57 15.52
N PRO A 307 3.53 -9.50 14.77
CA PRO A 307 4.40 -8.34 14.60
C PRO A 307 4.45 -7.50 15.88
N VAL A 308 5.65 -7.09 16.23
CA VAL A 308 5.92 -6.18 17.35
C VAL A 308 6.74 -4.99 16.88
N GLN A 309 6.47 -3.84 17.48
CA GLN A 309 7.28 -2.62 17.33
C GLN A 309 8.54 -2.74 18.19
N LEU A 310 9.67 -2.33 17.67
CA LEU A 310 10.93 -2.26 18.41
C LEU A 310 11.24 -0.81 18.73
N LEU A 311 11.39 -0.50 20.00
CA LEU A 311 11.63 0.86 20.50
C LEU A 311 13.01 0.93 21.15
N ASP A 312 13.73 2.01 20.93
CA ASP A 312 14.98 2.29 21.65
C ASP A 312 14.73 2.71 23.10
N PRO A 313 15.78 2.92 23.94
CA PRO A 313 15.60 3.34 25.33
C PRO A 313 14.86 4.67 25.50
N GLN A 314 14.81 5.51 24.47
CA GLN A 314 14.09 6.78 24.44
C GLN A 314 12.64 6.64 23.92
N GLY A 315 12.20 5.43 23.57
CA GLY A 315 10.88 5.15 23.01
C GLY A 315 10.75 5.49 21.53
N GLN A 316 11.87 5.70 20.82
CA GLN A 316 11.84 5.97 19.39
C GLN A 316 11.76 4.66 18.58
N ASP A 317 11.06 4.71 17.47
CA ASP A 317 10.88 3.57 16.56
C ASP A 317 12.21 3.15 15.91
N VAL A 318 12.65 1.95 16.23
CA VAL A 318 13.85 1.30 15.64
C VAL A 318 13.47 0.44 14.44
N GLY A 319 12.26 -0.14 14.46
CA GLY A 319 11.82 -1.07 13.43
C GLY A 319 10.72 -2.00 13.89
N ARG A 320 10.47 -3.05 13.12
CA ARG A 320 9.43 -4.06 13.38
C ARG A 320 9.97 -5.45 13.18
N GLY A 321 9.40 -6.42 13.90
CA GLY A 321 9.76 -7.81 13.72
C GLY A 321 8.66 -8.77 14.14
N LEU A 322 8.75 -10.03 13.69
CA LEU A 322 7.88 -11.09 14.18
C LEU A 322 8.49 -11.68 15.45
N CYS A 323 7.77 -11.59 16.58
CA CYS A 323 8.22 -12.14 17.83
C CYS A 323 8.09 -13.67 17.83
N SER A 324 9.13 -14.40 18.18
CA SER A 324 9.13 -15.87 18.21
C SER A 324 8.34 -16.46 19.37
N MET A 325 8.05 -15.65 20.39
CA MET A 325 7.32 -16.00 21.60
C MET A 325 6.06 -15.15 21.74
N ASP A 326 5.05 -15.65 22.43
CA ASP A 326 3.94 -14.81 22.86
C ASP A 326 4.35 -13.88 24.02
N SER A 327 3.51 -12.86 24.29
CA SER A 327 3.79 -11.84 25.30
C SER A 327 3.97 -12.41 26.71
N ASP A 328 3.22 -13.46 27.07
CA ASP A 328 3.26 -14.05 28.43
C ASP A 328 4.51 -14.89 28.62
N GLN A 329 4.86 -15.71 27.63
CA GLN A 329 6.12 -16.44 27.58
C GLN A 329 7.32 -15.51 27.70
N LEU A 330 7.29 -14.40 26.93
CA LEU A 330 8.38 -13.44 26.93
C LEU A 330 8.54 -12.76 28.30
N ARG A 331 7.43 -12.32 28.91
CA ARG A 331 7.42 -11.76 30.29
C ARG A 331 7.89 -12.77 31.32
N ALA A 332 7.46 -14.03 31.20
CA ALA A 332 7.85 -15.08 32.12
C ALA A 332 9.37 -15.38 32.09
N VAL A 333 9.95 -15.47 30.88
CA VAL A 333 11.38 -15.73 30.69
C VAL A 333 12.22 -14.52 31.12
N MET A 334 11.76 -13.28 30.89
CA MET A 334 12.43 -12.07 31.38
C MET A 334 12.53 -12.01 32.92
N ASN A 335 11.54 -12.55 33.62
CA ASN A 335 11.49 -12.57 35.10
C ASN A 335 12.15 -13.81 35.71
N ALA A 336 12.64 -14.74 34.89
CA ALA A 336 13.29 -15.97 35.41
C ALA A 336 14.67 -15.66 36.00
N PRO A 337 15.04 -16.27 37.16
CA PRO A 337 16.25 -15.93 37.89
C PRO A 337 17.57 -16.36 37.26
N SER A 338 17.56 -17.13 36.17
CA SER A 338 18.76 -17.43 35.36
C SER A 338 18.37 -17.74 33.93
N LEU A 339 18.81 -16.90 33.01
CA LEU A 339 18.94 -17.28 31.60
C LEU A 339 20.11 -18.26 31.51
N GLY A 340 19.89 -19.46 30.95
CA GLY A 340 20.95 -20.42 30.68
C GLY A 340 22.08 -19.80 29.82
N GLU A 341 23.13 -20.57 29.52
CA GLU A 341 24.34 -20.08 28.81
C GLU A 341 24.11 -19.39 27.47
N SER A 342 22.89 -19.46 26.86
CA SER A 342 22.53 -18.76 25.65
C SER A 342 21.18 -18.04 25.77
N SER A 343 21.16 -16.74 25.46
CA SER A 343 19.94 -15.94 25.39
C SER A 343 19.11 -16.32 24.15
N PRO A 344 17.82 -16.68 24.28
CA PRO A 344 16.98 -17.06 23.16
C PRO A 344 16.76 -15.91 22.18
N VAL A 345 16.57 -16.25 20.89
CA VAL A 345 16.23 -15.30 19.84
C VAL A 345 14.76 -14.92 19.97
N VAL A 346 14.48 -13.63 20.21
CA VAL A 346 13.14 -13.06 20.32
C VAL A 346 12.61 -12.62 18.94
N VAL A 347 13.47 -11.99 18.13
CA VAL A 347 13.16 -11.65 16.74
C VAL A 347 14.34 -12.03 15.85
N HIS A 348 14.10 -12.93 14.91
CA HIS A 348 15.14 -13.34 13.97
C HIS A 348 15.41 -12.23 12.94
N ARG A 349 16.68 -12.03 12.56
CA ARG A 349 17.11 -11.02 11.59
C ARG A 349 16.37 -11.08 10.25
N ASP A 350 15.95 -12.29 9.79
CA ASP A 350 15.19 -12.45 8.55
C ASP A 350 13.70 -12.13 8.71
N ALA A 351 13.25 -11.96 9.95
CA ALA A 351 11.90 -11.56 10.34
C ALA A 351 11.90 -10.16 10.99
N LEU A 352 12.90 -9.33 10.64
CA LEU A 352 13.14 -8.00 11.16
C LEU A 352 13.28 -7.01 10.02
N VAL A 353 12.68 -5.84 10.15
CA VAL A 353 12.91 -4.66 9.31
C VAL A 353 13.20 -3.48 10.20
N LEU A 354 14.35 -2.84 9.98
CA LEU A 354 14.72 -1.61 10.65
C LEU A 354 14.13 -0.40 9.90
N ARG A 355 13.80 0.63 10.64
CA ARG A 355 13.43 1.91 10.06
C ARG A 355 14.67 2.54 9.43
N SER A 356 14.61 2.85 8.14
CA SER A 356 15.65 3.61 7.46
C SER A 356 15.83 4.96 8.14
N ARG A 357 17.08 5.39 8.36
CA ARG A 357 17.41 6.72 8.87
C ARG A 357 17.17 7.78 7.82
#